data_3e69457c76699ce44c0e7725fb5d51aa
#
_entry.id   3e69457c76699ce44c0e7725fb5d51aa
#
_cell.length_a   1.000
_cell.length_b   1.000
_cell.length_c   1.000
_cell.angle_alpha   90.00
_cell.angle_beta   90.00
_cell.angle_gamma   90.00
#
_symmetry.space_group_name_H-M   'P 1'
#
loop_
_entity.id
_entity.type
_entity.pdbx_description
1 polymer ?
#
loop_
_entity_poly.entity_id
_entity_poly.type
_entity_poly.pdbx_seq_one_letter_code
_entity_poly.pdbx_strand_id
1 'polypeptide(L)'
;MSLGGVAVVTFVAHSVIPVNATTVGFAYLLLVLIIASTWGFFEAAVSSVLATLVFNFFFLPPVGTFTIADPQNWVALFSFLATSLIASRLSAKAKAQALEAVERQQDVERLYSFSRAILLIDSTIPFPQQVIERLAEIFKLNGAVLYELRTGEFYRTGTAMLEGVENQLREAALSGSSFSETQQHHILVGVRLGSELLASMALGGAKMPGSVLQGIANLVAIGLERARAQELAQQIEAARQSEQLRTTLIDAMAHEFKTPLTLIKAATTSLLANPNEAMESRKEQLIIADEEAEHLKELIDNAIEMARLDTAHIDVHPEISNLPYKTCLLLCKLTLTSTLSESCVTINCPKLPLTDA
;
A
#
# COMPACT_ATOMS: atom_id res chain seq x y z
N MET A 1 -43.93 21.81 3.85
CA MET A 1 -43.62 22.39 2.52
C MET A 1 -44.48 21.77 1.38
N SER A 2 -44.75 20.51 1.38
CA SER A 2 -45.59 19.84 0.38
C SER A 2 -47.03 20.37 0.31
N LEU A 3 -47.64 20.66 1.45
CA LEU A 3 -48.95 21.31 1.58
C LEU A 3 -49.02 22.68 0.88
N GLY A 4 -47.96 23.48 0.98
CA GLY A 4 -47.84 24.79 0.34
C GLY A 4 -47.85 24.70 -1.18
N GLY A 5 -47.18 23.69 -1.75
CA GLY A 5 -47.15 23.47 -3.19
C GLY A 5 -48.55 23.14 -3.78
N VAL A 6 -49.26 22.26 -3.09
CA VAL A 6 -50.65 21.92 -3.50
C VAL A 6 -51.56 23.14 -3.43
N ALA A 7 -51.46 23.94 -2.34
CA ALA A 7 -52.21 25.17 -2.17
C ALA A 7 -51.88 26.22 -3.26
N VAL A 8 -50.63 26.40 -3.61
CA VAL A 8 -50.19 27.33 -4.70
C VAL A 8 -50.77 26.91 -6.05
N VAL A 9 -50.62 25.62 -6.42
CA VAL A 9 -51.19 25.11 -7.69
C VAL A 9 -52.71 25.29 -7.74
N THR A 10 -53.39 24.99 -6.64
CA THR A 10 -54.87 25.19 -6.52
C THR A 10 -55.23 26.65 -6.70
N PHE A 11 -54.55 27.56 -6.00
CA PHE A 11 -54.82 29.01 -6.08
C PHE A 11 -54.59 29.56 -7.47
N VAL A 12 -53.48 29.21 -8.10
CA VAL A 12 -53.15 29.68 -9.46
C VAL A 12 -54.17 29.16 -10.49
N ALA A 13 -54.52 27.87 -10.40
CA ALA A 13 -55.47 27.24 -11.34
C ALA A 13 -56.91 27.71 -11.13
N HIS A 14 -57.30 28.11 -9.91
CA HIS A 14 -58.67 28.54 -9.63
C HIS A 14 -58.85 30.05 -9.80
N SER A 15 -57.82 30.87 -9.46
CA SER A 15 -58.01 32.34 -9.38
C SER A 15 -57.29 33.12 -10.49
N VAL A 16 -56.21 32.58 -11.09
CA VAL A 16 -55.38 33.31 -12.04
C VAL A 16 -55.61 32.92 -13.49
N ILE A 17 -55.76 31.63 -13.74
CA ILE A 17 -55.85 31.07 -15.09
C ILE A 17 -57.02 30.04 -15.13
N PRO A 18 -58.16 30.34 -15.82
CA PRO A 18 -59.25 29.39 -15.98
C PRO A 18 -58.74 28.25 -16.88
N VAL A 19 -58.28 27.15 -16.28
CA VAL A 19 -57.78 25.98 -16.99
C VAL A 19 -58.73 24.80 -16.85
N ASN A 20 -58.72 23.90 -17.83
CA ASN A 20 -59.50 22.68 -17.79
C ASN A 20 -59.03 21.76 -16.68
N ALA A 21 -59.95 20.98 -16.08
CA ALA A 21 -59.63 20.00 -15.02
C ALA A 21 -58.48 19.06 -15.41
N THR A 22 -58.39 18.65 -16.66
CA THR A 22 -57.29 17.80 -17.16
C THR A 22 -55.90 18.45 -16.99
N THR A 23 -55.79 19.76 -17.31
CA THR A 23 -54.52 20.51 -17.20
C THR A 23 -54.10 20.63 -15.74
N VAL A 24 -55.05 20.87 -14.83
CA VAL A 24 -54.80 20.92 -13.40
C VAL A 24 -54.33 19.57 -12.87
N GLY A 25 -54.93 18.47 -13.35
CA GLY A 25 -54.49 17.12 -13.00
C GLY A 25 -53.04 16.86 -13.38
N PHE A 26 -52.60 17.27 -14.57
CA PHE A 26 -51.17 17.18 -14.96
C PHE A 26 -50.27 18.06 -14.13
N ALA A 27 -50.69 19.27 -13.72
CA ALA A 27 -49.92 20.15 -12.86
C ALA A 27 -49.70 19.54 -11.48
N TYR A 28 -50.73 18.92 -10.89
CA TYR A 28 -50.62 18.17 -9.64
C TYR A 28 -49.70 16.95 -9.76
N LEU A 29 -49.81 16.20 -10.87
CA LEU A 29 -48.93 15.05 -11.10
C LEU A 29 -47.46 15.47 -11.17
N LEU A 30 -47.16 16.57 -11.87
CA LEU A 30 -45.82 17.14 -11.96
C LEU A 30 -45.34 17.62 -10.62
N LEU A 31 -46.18 18.32 -9.83
CA LEU A 31 -45.86 18.71 -8.47
C LEU A 31 -45.51 17.52 -7.58
N VAL A 32 -46.29 16.46 -7.59
CA VAL A 32 -46.05 15.25 -6.81
C VAL A 32 -44.75 14.58 -7.24
N LEU A 33 -44.41 14.58 -8.53
CA LEU A 33 -43.17 14.05 -9.03
C LEU A 33 -41.95 14.86 -8.53
N ILE A 34 -42.06 16.19 -8.50
CA ILE A 34 -41.01 17.07 -7.93
C ILE A 34 -40.83 16.79 -6.43
N ILE A 35 -41.93 16.65 -5.68
CA ILE A 35 -41.92 16.32 -4.27
C ILE A 35 -41.24 14.95 -4.06
N ALA A 36 -41.57 13.94 -4.87
CA ALA A 36 -40.99 12.62 -4.81
C ALA A 36 -39.48 12.64 -5.04
N SER A 37 -39.00 13.47 -5.96
CA SER A 37 -37.58 13.58 -6.30
C SER A 37 -36.78 14.30 -5.23
N THR A 38 -37.37 15.25 -4.48
CA THR A 38 -36.69 16.09 -3.49
C THR A 38 -36.79 15.55 -2.06
N TRP A 39 -38.00 15.25 -1.59
CA TRP A 39 -38.29 14.89 -0.19
C TRP A 39 -38.54 13.39 0.04
N GLY A 40 -38.76 12.61 -1.02
CA GLY A 40 -38.89 11.17 -0.93
C GLY A 40 -40.32 10.65 -1.11
N PHE A 41 -40.46 9.30 -0.96
CA PHE A 41 -41.69 8.60 -1.27
C PHE A 41 -42.84 8.94 -0.32
N PHE A 42 -42.59 9.04 0.99
CA PHE A 42 -43.64 9.21 2.00
C PHE A 42 -44.36 10.56 1.82
N GLU A 43 -43.60 11.66 1.69
CA GLU A 43 -44.12 12.99 1.48
C GLU A 43 -44.86 13.11 0.12
N ALA A 44 -44.36 12.45 -0.89
CA ALA A 44 -45.01 12.42 -2.20
C ALA A 44 -46.34 11.65 -2.13
N ALA A 45 -46.39 10.53 -1.42
CA ALA A 45 -47.62 9.76 -1.25
C ALA A 45 -48.69 10.56 -0.50
N VAL A 46 -48.32 11.22 0.59
CA VAL A 46 -49.24 12.09 1.33
C VAL A 46 -49.74 13.25 0.43
N SER A 47 -48.81 13.88 -0.30
CA SER A 47 -49.14 14.99 -1.22
C SER A 47 -50.04 14.53 -2.35
N SER A 48 -49.88 13.30 -2.87
CA SER A 48 -50.71 12.70 -3.88
C SER A 48 -52.14 12.51 -3.42
N VAL A 49 -52.33 11.97 -2.22
CA VAL A 49 -53.69 11.81 -1.64
C VAL A 49 -54.34 13.17 -1.45
N LEU A 50 -53.60 14.15 -0.91
CA LEU A 50 -54.12 15.51 -0.71
C LEU A 50 -54.47 16.18 -2.05
N ALA A 51 -53.59 16.10 -3.04
CA ALA A 51 -53.84 16.64 -4.38
C ALA A 51 -55.09 16.02 -5.00
N THR A 52 -55.30 14.71 -4.81
CA THR A 52 -56.47 14.01 -5.26
C THR A 52 -57.78 14.55 -4.62
N LEU A 53 -57.77 14.76 -3.28
CA LEU A 53 -58.90 15.32 -2.55
C LEU A 53 -59.21 16.78 -2.98
N VAL A 54 -58.16 17.61 -3.09
CA VAL A 54 -58.29 19.00 -3.52
C VAL A 54 -58.76 19.08 -5.00
N PHE A 55 -58.25 18.22 -5.86
CA PHE A 55 -58.67 18.14 -7.25
C PHE A 55 -60.14 17.76 -7.36
N ASN A 56 -60.61 16.78 -6.58
CA ASN A 56 -62.02 16.38 -6.55
C ASN A 56 -62.92 17.55 -6.09
N PHE A 57 -62.53 18.25 -5.02
CA PHE A 57 -63.35 19.31 -4.40
C PHE A 57 -63.46 20.58 -5.26
N PHE A 58 -62.36 21.01 -5.91
CA PHE A 58 -62.33 22.29 -6.65
C PHE A 58 -62.56 22.17 -8.16
N PHE A 59 -62.27 21.03 -8.76
CA PHE A 59 -62.23 20.90 -10.24
C PHE A 59 -63.18 19.86 -10.83
N LEU A 60 -63.73 18.93 -10.03
CA LEU A 60 -64.68 17.95 -10.53
C LEU A 60 -66.12 18.38 -10.19
N PRO A 61 -67.05 18.33 -11.18
CA PRO A 61 -68.50 18.61 -10.94
C PRO A 61 -69.16 17.51 -10.08
N PRO A 62 -70.05 17.89 -9.14
CA PRO A 62 -70.37 19.24 -8.67
C PRO A 62 -69.31 19.87 -7.78
N VAL A 63 -68.79 21.04 -8.18
CA VAL A 63 -67.72 21.77 -7.51
C VAL A 63 -68.14 22.13 -6.07
N GLY A 64 -67.20 22.00 -5.10
CA GLY A 64 -67.46 22.28 -3.70
C GLY A 64 -68.07 21.10 -2.91
N THR A 65 -68.16 19.94 -3.50
CA THR A 65 -68.62 18.70 -2.84
C THR A 65 -67.65 17.57 -3.08
N PHE A 66 -67.67 16.60 -2.18
CA PHE A 66 -66.89 15.36 -2.39
C PHE A 66 -67.66 14.27 -3.12
N THR A 67 -68.87 14.59 -3.61
CA THR A 67 -69.69 13.66 -4.40
C THR A 67 -69.32 13.76 -5.88
N ILE A 68 -69.03 12.63 -6.49
CA ILE A 68 -68.72 12.52 -7.92
C ILE A 68 -69.96 12.05 -8.64
N ALA A 69 -70.59 12.94 -9.41
CA ALA A 69 -71.84 12.67 -10.12
C ALA A 69 -71.64 11.76 -11.35
N ASP A 70 -70.49 11.87 -12.02
CA ASP A 70 -70.22 11.13 -13.26
C ASP A 70 -69.27 9.93 -12.96
N PRO A 71 -69.72 8.69 -13.28
CA PRO A 71 -68.84 7.51 -13.12
C PRO A 71 -67.50 7.59 -13.83
N GLN A 72 -67.36 8.35 -14.92
CA GLN A 72 -66.10 8.52 -15.64
C GLN A 72 -65.07 9.28 -14.82
N ASN A 73 -65.49 10.19 -13.96
CA ASN A 73 -64.59 10.95 -13.06
C ASN A 73 -63.95 10.07 -11.98
N TRP A 74 -64.59 8.98 -11.58
CA TRP A 74 -63.99 7.99 -10.68
C TRP A 74 -62.81 7.30 -11.31
N VAL A 75 -62.88 6.92 -12.59
CA VAL A 75 -61.79 6.30 -13.32
C VAL A 75 -60.62 7.28 -13.45
N ALA A 76 -60.88 8.54 -13.73
CA ALA A 76 -59.85 9.58 -13.81
C ALA A 76 -59.15 9.78 -12.47
N LEU A 77 -59.91 9.82 -11.37
CA LEU A 77 -59.37 10.00 -10.00
C LEU A 77 -58.47 8.83 -9.59
N PHE A 78 -58.95 7.58 -9.78
CA PHE A 78 -58.16 6.40 -9.47
C PHE A 78 -56.92 6.30 -10.38
N SER A 79 -57.01 6.59 -11.66
CA SER A 79 -55.88 6.61 -12.57
C SER A 79 -54.85 7.64 -12.19
N PHE A 80 -55.29 8.86 -11.78
CA PHE A 80 -54.40 9.90 -11.27
C PHE A 80 -53.66 9.44 -10.03
N LEU A 81 -54.37 8.91 -9.01
CA LEU A 81 -53.78 8.42 -7.80
C LEU A 81 -52.79 7.27 -8.06
N ALA A 82 -53.15 6.30 -8.87
CA ALA A 82 -52.31 5.18 -9.23
C ALA A 82 -51.02 5.64 -9.95
N THR A 83 -51.18 6.52 -10.96
CA THR A 83 -50.03 7.07 -11.71
C THR A 83 -49.10 7.85 -10.80
N SER A 84 -49.63 8.67 -9.91
CA SER A 84 -48.89 9.46 -8.94
C SER A 84 -48.08 8.58 -7.97
N LEU A 85 -48.69 7.51 -7.43
CA LEU A 85 -48.00 6.56 -6.56
C LEU A 85 -46.91 5.76 -7.27
N ILE A 86 -47.18 5.32 -8.52
CA ILE A 86 -46.22 4.60 -9.35
C ILE A 86 -45.02 5.52 -9.65
N ALA A 87 -45.30 6.76 -10.11
CA ALA A 87 -44.25 7.75 -10.41
C ALA A 87 -43.40 8.07 -9.19
N SER A 88 -44.00 8.23 -7.99
CA SER A 88 -43.31 8.47 -6.74
C SER A 88 -42.40 7.32 -6.36
N ARG A 89 -42.89 6.07 -6.47
CA ARG A 89 -42.06 4.87 -6.21
C ARG A 89 -40.88 4.75 -7.16
N LEU A 90 -41.14 5.00 -8.46
CA LEU A 90 -40.09 4.91 -9.48
C LEU A 90 -39.03 5.96 -9.27
N SER A 91 -39.40 7.21 -8.95
CA SER A 91 -38.48 8.29 -8.64
C SER A 91 -37.64 7.99 -7.39
N ALA A 92 -38.25 7.51 -6.31
CA ALA A 92 -37.54 7.12 -5.09
C ALA A 92 -36.55 5.97 -5.35
N LYS A 93 -36.96 4.96 -6.13
CA LYS A 93 -36.07 3.85 -6.52
C LYS A 93 -34.88 4.32 -7.36
N ALA A 94 -35.15 5.17 -8.36
CA ALA A 94 -34.09 5.73 -9.22
C ALA A 94 -33.06 6.53 -8.40
N LYS A 95 -33.53 7.36 -7.44
CA LYS A 95 -32.64 8.11 -6.53
C LYS A 95 -31.80 7.19 -5.65
N ALA A 96 -32.41 6.15 -5.07
CA ALA A 96 -31.68 5.18 -4.26
C ALA A 96 -30.60 4.45 -5.07
N GLN A 97 -30.94 4.01 -6.29
CA GLN A 97 -29.97 3.36 -7.20
C GLN A 97 -28.84 4.30 -7.62
N ALA A 98 -29.15 5.58 -7.87
CA ALA A 98 -28.13 6.57 -8.21
C ALA A 98 -27.13 6.79 -7.04
N LEU A 99 -27.63 6.90 -5.81
CA LEU A 99 -26.79 7.03 -4.61
C LEU A 99 -25.92 5.79 -4.42
N GLU A 100 -26.49 4.60 -4.53
CA GLU A 100 -25.75 3.34 -4.41
C GLU A 100 -24.65 3.20 -5.50
N ALA A 101 -24.94 3.66 -6.72
CA ALA A 101 -23.96 3.68 -7.80
C ALA A 101 -22.79 4.61 -7.51
N VAL A 102 -23.05 5.81 -6.94
CA VAL A 102 -22.00 6.76 -6.52
C VAL A 102 -21.15 6.18 -5.40
N GLU A 103 -21.76 5.55 -4.40
CA GLU A 103 -21.01 4.90 -3.30
C GLU A 103 -20.12 3.78 -3.84
N ARG A 104 -20.63 2.91 -4.70
CA ARG A 104 -19.84 1.85 -5.34
C ARG A 104 -18.68 2.40 -6.16
N GLN A 105 -18.90 3.50 -6.89
CA GLN A 105 -17.84 4.15 -7.66
C GLN A 105 -16.75 4.68 -6.75
N GLN A 106 -17.10 5.31 -5.63
CA GLN A 106 -16.12 5.78 -4.64
C GLN A 106 -15.31 4.65 -4.02
N ASP A 107 -15.94 3.51 -3.72
CA ASP A 107 -15.27 2.33 -3.19
C ASP A 107 -14.25 1.77 -4.18
N VAL A 108 -14.61 1.68 -5.47
CA VAL A 108 -13.70 1.25 -6.54
C VAL A 108 -12.51 2.23 -6.67
N GLU A 109 -12.77 3.53 -6.62
CA GLU A 109 -11.73 4.55 -6.72
C GLU A 109 -10.75 4.49 -5.53
N ARG A 110 -11.25 4.24 -4.31
CA ARG A 110 -10.39 4.01 -3.12
C ARG A 110 -9.55 2.76 -3.26
N LEU A 111 -10.13 1.64 -3.73
CA LEU A 111 -9.38 0.40 -3.98
C LEU A 111 -8.31 0.59 -5.05
N TYR A 112 -8.62 1.32 -6.12
CA TYR A 112 -7.64 1.65 -7.16
C TYR A 112 -6.49 2.51 -6.62
N SER A 113 -6.83 3.55 -5.83
CA SER A 113 -5.82 4.41 -5.18
C SER A 113 -4.93 3.61 -4.23
N PHE A 114 -5.52 2.68 -3.47
CA PHE A 114 -4.78 1.78 -2.59
C PHE A 114 -3.87 0.82 -3.37
N SER A 115 -4.37 0.21 -4.44
CA SER A 115 -3.57 -0.63 -5.32
C SER A 115 -2.35 0.11 -5.88
N ARG A 116 -2.56 1.35 -6.34
CA ARG A 116 -1.47 2.20 -6.82
C ARG A 116 -0.47 2.55 -5.71
N ALA A 117 -0.95 2.87 -4.51
CA ALA A 117 -0.10 3.18 -3.37
C ALA A 117 0.80 2.00 -2.98
N ILE A 118 0.27 0.77 -2.98
CA ILE A 118 1.04 -0.46 -2.72
C ILE A 118 2.17 -0.66 -3.73
N LEU A 119 1.95 -0.32 -5.01
CA LEU A 119 2.97 -0.46 -6.05
C LEU A 119 4.14 0.52 -5.91
N LEU A 120 3.92 1.64 -5.21
CA LEU A 120 4.89 2.72 -5.00
C LEU A 120 5.58 2.65 -3.62
N ILE A 121 5.39 1.57 -2.87
CA ILE A 121 6.02 1.39 -1.56
C ILE A 121 7.54 1.25 -1.74
N ASP A 122 8.28 2.01 -0.93
CA ASP A 122 9.74 2.00 -0.90
C ASP A 122 10.28 0.84 -0.05
N SER A 123 11.48 0.36 -0.36
CA SER A 123 12.16 -0.73 0.34
C SER A 123 12.86 -0.32 1.65
N THR A 124 12.87 0.98 1.99
CA THR A 124 13.55 1.49 3.20
C THR A 124 12.84 1.19 4.52
N ILE A 125 11.52 1.04 4.50
CA ILE A 125 10.68 0.72 5.66
C ILE A 125 9.99 -0.62 5.42
N PRO A 126 9.75 -1.45 6.45
CA PRO A 126 9.05 -2.72 6.29
C PRO A 126 7.73 -2.55 5.54
N PHE A 127 7.54 -3.34 4.50
CA PHE A 127 6.35 -3.28 3.63
C PHE A 127 5.03 -3.32 4.42
N PRO A 128 4.83 -4.21 5.44
CA PRO A 128 3.58 -4.27 6.19
C PRO A 128 3.25 -2.96 6.93
N GLN A 129 4.25 -2.24 7.43
CA GLN A 129 4.07 -0.96 8.11
C GLN A 129 3.55 0.11 7.14
N GLN A 130 4.17 0.23 5.98
CA GLN A 130 3.75 1.21 4.96
C GLN A 130 2.34 0.91 4.43
N VAL A 131 2.04 -0.38 4.21
CA VAL A 131 0.70 -0.81 3.73
C VAL A 131 -0.39 -0.38 4.71
N ILE A 132 -0.19 -0.60 6.01
CA ILE A 132 -1.23 -0.30 6.99
C ILE A 132 -1.42 1.21 7.19
N GLU A 133 -0.36 2.00 7.05
CA GLU A 133 -0.41 3.46 7.05
C GLU A 133 -1.20 4.00 5.85
N ARG A 134 -0.89 3.52 4.64
CA ARG A 134 -1.62 3.89 3.42
C ARG A 134 -3.07 3.45 3.45
N LEU A 135 -3.34 2.28 4.01
CA LEU A 135 -4.70 1.78 4.19
C LEU A 135 -5.50 2.73 5.09
N ALA A 136 -4.94 3.10 6.25
CA ALA A 136 -5.59 4.00 7.19
C ALA A 136 -5.86 5.39 6.58
N GLU A 137 -4.92 5.93 5.82
CA GLU A 137 -5.03 7.22 5.13
C GLU A 137 -6.14 7.21 4.07
N ILE A 138 -6.12 6.25 3.14
CA ILE A 138 -7.04 6.19 1.99
C ILE A 138 -8.47 5.90 2.43
N PHE A 139 -8.65 4.96 3.36
CA PHE A 139 -9.97 4.56 3.86
C PHE A 139 -10.42 5.36 5.09
N LYS A 140 -9.60 6.33 5.53
CA LYS A 140 -9.88 7.22 6.69
C LYS A 140 -10.22 6.44 7.95
N LEU A 141 -9.40 5.43 8.25
CA LEU A 141 -9.56 4.61 9.43
C LEU A 141 -9.06 5.33 10.69
N ASN A 142 -9.71 5.09 11.83
CA ASN A 142 -9.26 5.61 13.12
C ASN A 142 -8.01 4.88 13.61
N GLY A 143 -7.79 3.65 13.14
CA GLY A 143 -6.61 2.85 13.41
C GLY A 143 -6.69 1.52 12.66
N ALA A 144 -5.52 0.92 12.46
CA ALA A 144 -5.41 -0.40 11.86
C ALA A 144 -4.21 -1.15 12.46
N VAL A 145 -4.33 -2.47 12.56
CA VAL A 145 -3.27 -3.37 13.00
C VAL A 145 -3.17 -4.52 12.02
N LEU A 146 -1.96 -4.88 11.65
CA LEU A 146 -1.65 -6.05 10.84
C LEU A 146 -0.74 -6.98 11.64
N TYR A 147 -1.08 -8.25 11.70
CA TYR A 147 -0.26 -9.32 12.24
C TYR A 147 0.24 -10.19 11.11
N GLU A 148 1.55 -10.22 10.89
CA GLU A 148 2.19 -11.06 9.89
C GLU A 148 2.54 -12.43 10.49
N LEU A 149 2.03 -13.52 9.89
CA LEU A 149 2.21 -14.86 10.45
C LEU A 149 3.67 -15.32 10.39
N ARG A 150 4.41 -14.95 9.35
CA ARG A 150 5.78 -15.40 9.12
C ARG A 150 6.76 -14.86 10.15
N THR A 151 6.71 -13.55 10.41
CA THR A 151 7.60 -12.85 11.35
C THR A 151 7.09 -12.89 12.78
N GLY A 152 5.78 -13.08 12.97
CA GLY A 152 5.11 -12.95 14.25
C GLY A 152 4.99 -11.53 14.76
N GLU A 153 5.25 -10.54 13.90
CA GLU A 153 5.27 -9.12 14.24
C GLU A 153 3.92 -8.44 14.04
N PHE A 154 3.70 -7.39 14.83
CA PHE A 154 2.53 -6.54 14.74
C PHE A 154 2.92 -5.16 14.23
N TYR A 155 2.27 -4.73 13.16
CA TYR A 155 2.39 -3.40 12.58
C TYR A 155 1.14 -2.60 12.90
N ARG A 156 1.28 -1.35 13.35
CA ARG A 156 0.17 -0.55 13.88
C ARG A 156 0.19 0.86 13.33
N THR A 157 -1.02 1.43 13.13
CA THR A 157 -1.19 2.83 12.79
C THR A 157 -2.45 3.40 13.45
N GLY A 158 -2.44 4.70 13.75
CA GLY A 158 -3.55 5.39 14.40
C GLY A 158 -3.57 5.24 15.93
N THR A 159 -4.47 5.99 16.57
CA THR A 159 -4.62 6.08 18.04
C THR A 159 -5.78 5.24 18.58
N ALA A 160 -6.53 4.57 17.72
CA ALA A 160 -7.73 3.87 18.14
C ALA A 160 -7.39 2.67 19.00
N MET A 161 -8.14 2.56 20.08
CA MET A 161 -8.27 1.49 21.07
C MET A 161 -8.27 0.08 20.44
N LEU A 162 -7.09 -0.38 20.04
CA LEU A 162 -6.87 -1.75 19.60
C LEU A 162 -6.18 -2.57 20.71
N GLU A 163 -6.33 -2.12 21.97
CA GLU A 163 -5.88 -2.89 23.13
C GLU A 163 -6.65 -4.20 23.20
N GLY A 164 -5.93 -5.30 23.28
CA GLY A 164 -6.52 -6.66 23.34
C GLY A 164 -6.82 -7.30 21.98
N VAL A 165 -6.68 -6.58 20.86
CA VAL A 165 -6.91 -7.13 19.51
C VAL A 165 -5.82 -8.13 19.09
N GLU A 166 -4.64 -8.08 19.69
CA GLU A 166 -3.53 -8.97 19.34
C GLU A 166 -3.86 -10.45 19.49
N ASN A 167 -4.53 -10.82 20.60
CA ASN A 167 -4.95 -12.20 20.81
C ASN A 167 -6.00 -12.63 19.80
N GLN A 168 -6.94 -11.72 19.47
CA GLN A 168 -7.96 -11.98 18.46
C GLN A 168 -7.36 -12.12 17.04
N LEU A 169 -6.33 -11.31 16.70
CA LEU A 169 -5.61 -11.44 15.44
C LEU A 169 -4.85 -12.75 15.32
N ARG A 170 -4.21 -13.21 16.41
CA ARG A 170 -3.56 -14.52 16.46
C ARG A 170 -4.58 -15.66 16.35
N GLU A 171 -5.70 -15.55 17.05
CA GLU A 171 -6.77 -16.56 16.99
C GLU A 171 -7.45 -16.60 15.61
N ALA A 172 -7.73 -15.43 15.01
CA ALA A 172 -8.24 -15.32 13.65
C ALA A 172 -7.26 -15.91 12.62
N ALA A 173 -5.96 -15.74 12.85
CA ALA A 173 -4.90 -16.36 12.06
C ALA A 173 -4.90 -17.89 12.18
N LEU A 174 -5.23 -18.44 13.33
CA LEU A 174 -5.29 -19.88 13.56
C LEU A 174 -6.60 -20.51 13.08
N SER A 175 -7.74 -19.82 13.32
CA SER A 175 -9.10 -20.34 13.00
C SER A 175 -9.46 -20.18 11.52
N GLY A 176 -8.72 -19.37 10.78
CA GLY A 176 -8.95 -19.17 9.36
C GLY A 176 -10.24 -18.43 9.02
N SER A 177 -10.87 -17.73 9.97
CA SER A 177 -12.08 -16.95 9.74
C SER A 177 -11.80 -15.78 8.81
N SER A 178 -12.61 -15.63 7.76
CA SER A 178 -12.37 -14.62 6.73
C SER A 178 -12.77 -13.21 7.19
N PHE A 179 -13.86 -13.08 7.95
CA PHE A 179 -14.35 -11.80 8.48
C PHE A 179 -15.08 -12.05 9.80
N SER A 180 -14.83 -11.23 10.79
CA SER A 180 -15.59 -11.20 12.05
C SER A 180 -15.78 -9.75 12.50
N GLU A 181 -17.02 -9.30 12.60
CA GLU A 181 -17.35 -8.01 13.22
C GLU A 181 -17.40 -8.22 14.73
N THR A 182 -16.45 -7.61 15.45
CA THR A 182 -16.39 -7.72 16.91
C THR A 182 -17.20 -6.60 17.56
N GLN A 183 -17.77 -6.84 18.74
CA GLN A 183 -18.58 -5.88 19.50
C GLN A 183 -17.86 -4.55 19.83
N GLN A 184 -16.57 -4.44 19.57
CA GLN A 184 -15.70 -3.30 19.86
C GLN A 184 -15.47 -2.35 18.66
N HIS A 185 -16.34 -2.32 17.67
CA HIS A 185 -16.25 -1.42 16.49
C HIS A 185 -15.01 -1.61 15.62
N HIS A 186 -14.42 -2.77 15.58
CA HIS A 186 -13.37 -3.13 14.63
C HIS A 186 -13.76 -4.38 13.83
N ILE A 187 -13.24 -4.45 12.62
CA ILE A 187 -13.47 -5.55 11.69
C ILE A 187 -12.16 -6.34 11.59
N LEU A 188 -12.24 -7.65 11.88
CA LEU A 188 -11.13 -8.57 11.68
C LEU A 188 -11.18 -9.12 10.26
N VAL A 189 -10.06 -9.10 9.57
CA VAL A 189 -9.93 -9.54 8.17
C VAL A 189 -8.72 -10.46 8.04
N GLY A 190 -8.94 -11.69 7.55
CA GLY A 190 -7.86 -12.60 7.18
C GLY A 190 -7.28 -12.26 5.80
N VAL A 191 -5.97 -12.14 5.71
CA VAL A 191 -5.22 -11.86 4.47
C VAL A 191 -4.71 -13.17 3.90
N ARG A 192 -5.27 -13.59 2.76
CA ARG A 192 -4.98 -14.89 2.14
C ARG A 192 -4.56 -14.75 0.69
N LEU A 193 -3.62 -15.60 0.29
CA LEU A 193 -3.29 -15.82 -1.10
C LEU A 193 -3.64 -17.28 -1.45
N GLY A 194 -4.74 -17.47 -2.18
CA GLY A 194 -5.30 -18.81 -2.40
C GLY A 194 -5.78 -19.46 -1.08
N SER A 195 -5.20 -20.60 -0.72
CA SER A 195 -5.49 -21.32 0.53
C SER A 195 -4.58 -20.90 1.69
N GLU A 196 -3.47 -20.24 1.43
CA GLU A 196 -2.48 -19.85 2.43
C GLU A 196 -2.87 -18.54 3.11
N LEU A 197 -2.86 -18.51 4.45
CA LEU A 197 -3.06 -17.33 5.26
C LEU A 197 -1.69 -16.69 5.52
N LEU A 198 -1.52 -15.45 5.06
CA LEU A 198 -0.26 -14.70 5.17
C LEU A 198 -0.26 -13.76 6.39
N ALA A 199 -1.41 -13.14 6.66
CA ALA A 199 -1.57 -12.17 7.73
C ALA A 199 -3.02 -12.09 8.21
N SER A 200 -3.24 -11.43 9.34
CA SER A 200 -4.55 -11.00 9.80
C SER A 200 -4.54 -9.50 10.10
N MET A 201 -5.65 -8.81 9.81
CA MET A 201 -5.77 -7.36 10.01
C MET A 201 -6.98 -7.04 10.89
N ALA A 202 -6.84 -6.01 11.71
CA ALA A 202 -7.94 -5.37 12.41
C ALA A 202 -8.08 -3.92 11.92
N LEU A 203 -9.29 -3.56 11.47
CA LEU A 203 -9.61 -2.25 10.93
C LEU A 203 -10.65 -1.56 11.83
N GLY A 204 -10.31 -0.38 12.35
CA GLY A 204 -11.16 0.39 13.26
C GLY A 204 -11.77 1.63 12.61
N GLY A 205 -13.06 1.90 12.91
CA GLY A 205 -13.70 3.19 12.63
C GLY A 205 -14.46 3.33 11.30
N ALA A 206 -14.54 2.30 10.46
CA ALA A 206 -15.32 2.39 9.22
C ALA A 206 -16.19 1.15 9.00
N LYS A 207 -17.46 1.38 8.64
CA LYS A 207 -18.29 0.32 8.04
C LYS A 207 -17.94 0.23 6.57
N MET A 208 -17.41 -0.92 6.16
CA MET A 208 -17.08 -1.20 4.76
C MET A 208 -17.84 -2.41 4.24
N PRO A 209 -18.28 -2.38 2.98
CA PRO A 209 -18.87 -3.56 2.35
C PRO A 209 -17.88 -4.74 2.34
N GLY A 210 -18.38 -5.96 2.47
CA GLY A 210 -17.54 -7.16 2.44
C GLY A 210 -16.70 -7.29 1.17
N SER A 211 -17.22 -6.80 0.03
CA SER A 211 -16.48 -6.76 -1.26
C SER A 211 -15.24 -5.86 -1.20
N VAL A 212 -15.32 -4.72 -0.51
CA VAL A 212 -14.19 -3.80 -0.32
C VAL A 212 -13.15 -4.44 0.61
N LEU A 213 -13.59 -5.03 1.73
CA LEU A 213 -12.72 -5.75 2.66
C LEU A 213 -11.97 -6.88 1.97
N GLN A 214 -12.65 -7.66 1.12
CA GLN A 214 -12.01 -8.72 0.33
C GLN A 214 -11.02 -8.15 -0.67
N GLY A 215 -11.34 -7.03 -1.32
CA GLY A 215 -10.44 -6.32 -2.23
C GLY A 215 -9.17 -5.86 -1.52
N ILE A 216 -9.30 -5.26 -0.33
CA ILE A 216 -8.17 -4.84 0.51
C ILE A 216 -7.33 -6.06 0.89
N ALA A 217 -7.95 -7.13 1.40
CA ALA A 217 -7.24 -8.33 1.82
C ALA A 217 -6.43 -8.95 0.66
N ASN A 218 -7.03 -9.03 -0.52
CA ASN A 218 -6.34 -9.55 -1.71
C ASN A 218 -5.16 -8.68 -2.14
N LEU A 219 -5.32 -7.35 -2.13
CA LEU A 219 -4.24 -6.42 -2.48
C LEU A 219 -3.09 -6.49 -1.48
N VAL A 220 -3.39 -6.56 -0.18
CA VAL A 220 -2.38 -6.74 0.87
C VAL A 220 -1.66 -8.08 0.72
N ALA A 221 -2.40 -9.17 0.45
CA ALA A 221 -1.81 -10.49 0.24
C ALA A 221 -0.82 -10.51 -0.93
N ILE A 222 -1.23 -9.96 -2.08
CA ILE A 222 -0.37 -9.85 -3.27
C ILE A 222 0.85 -8.98 -2.97
N GLY A 223 0.66 -7.88 -2.25
CA GLY A 223 1.74 -6.98 -1.88
C GLY A 223 2.77 -7.62 -0.95
N LEU A 224 2.31 -8.35 0.08
CA LEU A 224 3.18 -9.11 1.01
C LEU A 224 4.00 -10.16 0.28
N GLU A 225 3.37 -10.93 -0.60
CA GLU A 225 4.08 -11.98 -1.36
C GLU A 225 5.07 -11.37 -2.37
N ARG A 226 4.72 -10.26 -3.01
CA ARG A 226 5.65 -9.51 -3.87
C ARG A 226 6.86 -9.01 -3.09
N ALA A 227 6.64 -8.39 -1.91
CA ALA A 227 7.72 -7.88 -1.07
C ALA A 227 8.67 -9.03 -0.64
N ARG A 228 8.10 -10.17 -0.24
CA ARG A 228 8.84 -11.39 0.10
C ARG A 228 9.68 -11.92 -1.07
N ALA A 229 9.08 -12.02 -2.26
CA ALA A 229 9.79 -12.46 -3.46
C ALA A 229 10.93 -11.51 -3.83
N GLN A 230 10.74 -10.21 -3.66
CA GLN A 230 11.77 -9.21 -3.91
C GLN A 230 12.92 -9.28 -2.90
N GLU A 231 12.63 -9.46 -1.61
CA GLU A 231 13.63 -9.66 -0.55
C GLU A 231 14.48 -10.92 -0.84
N LEU A 232 13.83 -12.03 -1.18
CA LEU A 232 14.52 -13.27 -1.54
C LEU A 232 15.41 -13.11 -2.78
N ALA A 233 14.92 -12.41 -3.81
CA ALA A 233 15.69 -12.14 -5.02
C ALA A 233 16.94 -11.30 -4.72
N GLN A 234 16.83 -10.30 -3.84
CA GLN A 234 17.97 -9.48 -3.41
C GLN A 234 19.00 -10.30 -2.63
N GLN A 235 18.56 -11.19 -1.73
CA GLN A 235 19.46 -12.09 -0.99
C GLN A 235 20.20 -13.06 -1.93
N ILE A 236 19.52 -13.63 -2.92
CA ILE A 236 20.13 -14.50 -3.91
C ILE A 236 21.16 -13.75 -4.76
N GLU A 237 20.84 -12.54 -5.19
CA GLU A 237 21.76 -11.73 -6.00
C GLU A 237 22.99 -11.30 -5.19
N ALA A 238 22.81 -10.89 -3.93
CA ALA A 238 23.93 -10.58 -3.04
C ALA A 238 24.85 -11.79 -2.81
N ALA A 239 24.26 -12.97 -2.58
CA ALA A 239 25.03 -14.22 -2.44
C ALA A 239 25.80 -14.56 -3.72
N ARG A 240 25.16 -14.40 -4.89
CA ARG A 240 25.79 -14.61 -6.20
C ARG A 240 26.97 -13.67 -6.46
N GLN A 241 26.79 -12.38 -6.14
CA GLN A 241 27.86 -11.39 -6.29
C GLN A 241 29.05 -11.73 -5.38
N SER A 242 28.79 -12.12 -4.13
CA SER A 242 29.82 -12.55 -3.19
C SER A 242 30.62 -13.76 -3.75
N GLU A 243 29.93 -14.77 -4.30
CA GLU A 243 30.57 -15.95 -4.88
C GLU A 243 31.38 -15.63 -6.15
N GLN A 244 30.87 -14.70 -6.99
CA GLN A 244 31.63 -14.22 -8.16
C GLN A 244 32.91 -13.49 -7.78
N LEU A 245 32.82 -12.60 -6.77
CA LEU A 245 33.99 -11.90 -6.24
C LEU A 245 35.03 -12.91 -5.70
N ARG A 246 34.57 -13.90 -4.91
CA ARG A 246 35.42 -14.96 -4.38
C ARG A 246 36.14 -15.73 -5.48
N THR A 247 35.42 -16.13 -6.53
CA THR A 247 36.02 -16.84 -7.67
C THR A 247 37.06 -15.98 -8.38
N THR A 248 36.72 -14.70 -8.64
CA THR A 248 37.64 -13.77 -9.31
C THR A 248 38.92 -13.54 -8.47
N LEU A 249 38.80 -13.41 -7.15
CA LEU A 249 39.92 -13.29 -6.25
C LEU A 249 40.83 -14.53 -6.27
N ILE A 250 40.24 -15.73 -6.23
CA ILE A 250 41.00 -17.00 -6.29
C ILE A 250 41.78 -17.09 -7.61
N ASP A 251 41.14 -16.74 -8.73
CA ASP A 251 41.80 -16.78 -10.05
C ASP A 251 42.95 -15.77 -10.15
N ALA A 252 42.75 -14.55 -9.64
CA ALA A 252 43.79 -13.54 -9.56
C ALA A 252 44.98 -14.00 -8.71
N MET A 253 44.72 -14.54 -7.51
CA MET A 253 45.75 -15.06 -6.61
C MET A 253 46.48 -16.24 -7.22
N ALA A 254 45.79 -17.15 -7.90
CA ALA A 254 46.43 -18.27 -8.60
C ALA A 254 47.39 -17.77 -9.68
N HIS A 255 47.07 -16.68 -10.37
CA HIS A 255 47.97 -16.07 -11.35
C HIS A 255 49.19 -15.42 -10.68
N GLU A 256 48.99 -14.68 -9.61
CA GLU A 256 50.02 -14.03 -8.81
C GLU A 256 51.01 -15.04 -8.18
N PHE A 257 50.54 -16.20 -7.74
CA PHE A 257 51.40 -17.28 -7.20
C PHE A 257 52.17 -18.02 -8.30
N LYS A 258 51.64 -18.13 -9.50
CA LYS A 258 52.27 -18.86 -10.61
C LYS A 258 53.55 -18.20 -11.08
N THR A 259 53.65 -16.88 -11.03
CA THR A 259 54.80 -16.10 -11.54
C THR A 259 56.04 -16.36 -10.69
N PRO A 260 56.08 -16.14 -9.36
CA PRO A 260 57.26 -16.41 -8.52
C PRO A 260 57.61 -17.90 -8.51
N LEU A 261 56.60 -18.78 -8.51
CA LEU A 261 56.84 -20.23 -8.56
C LEU A 261 57.55 -20.63 -9.86
N THR A 262 57.21 -20.01 -10.98
CA THR A 262 57.85 -20.26 -12.29
C THR A 262 59.30 -19.79 -12.27
N LEU A 263 59.57 -18.61 -11.68
CA LEU A 263 60.95 -18.07 -11.55
C LEU A 263 61.81 -18.93 -10.64
N ILE A 264 61.31 -19.35 -9.47
CA ILE A 264 61.99 -20.29 -8.59
C ILE A 264 62.33 -21.58 -9.34
N LYS A 265 61.35 -22.15 -10.06
CA LYS A 265 61.57 -23.40 -10.83
C LYS A 265 62.60 -23.20 -11.95
N ALA A 266 62.57 -22.09 -12.65
CA ALA A 266 63.55 -21.79 -13.70
C ALA A 266 64.96 -21.68 -13.13
N ALA A 267 65.15 -20.93 -12.04
CA ALA A 267 66.47 -20.78 -11.38
C ALA A 267 67.01 -22.14 -10.85
N THR A 268 66.16 -22.89 -10.19
CA THR A 268 66.58 -24.21 -9.68
C THR A 268 66.84 -25.26 -10.78
N THR A 269 66.06 -25.22 -11.89
CA THR A 269 66.29 -26.09 -13.04
C THR A 269 67.60 -25.75 -13.73
N SER A 270 67.89 -24.46 -13.91
CA SER A 270 69.17 -24.00 -14.47
C SER A 270 70.38 -24.47 -13.64
N LEU A 271 70.31 -24.33 -12.34
CA LEU A 271 71.35 -24.81 -11.40
C LEU A 271 71.58 -26.34 -11.49
N LEU A 272 70.55 -27.11 -11.70
CA LEU A 272 70.64 -28.57 -11.85
C LEU A 272 71.19 -28.99 -13.20
N ALA A 273 70.87 -28.25 -14.30
CA ALA A 273 71.31 -28.55 -15.65
C ALA A 273 72.78 -28.21 -15.89
N ASN A 274 73.36 -27.20 -15.18
CA ASN A 274 74.69 -26.69 -15.39
C ASN A 274 75.55 -26.79 -14.09
N PRO A 275 75.96 -27.96 -13.67
CA PRO A 275 76.71 -28.13 -12.38
C PRO A 275 78.11 -27.50 -12.39
N ASN A 276 78.72 -27.20 -13.56
CA ASN A 276 80.02 -26.60 -13.71
C ASN A 276 80.00 -25.10 -14.08
N GLU A 277 78.87 -24.42 -13.88
CA GLU A 277 78.73 -23.02 -14.11
C GLU A 277 79.58 -22.18 -13.14
N ALA A 278 79.95 -20.93 -13.55
CA ALA A 278 80.76 -20.04 -12.73
C ALA A 278 80.06 -19.75 -11.39
N MET A 279 80.82 -19.65 -10.32
CA MET A 279 80.32 -19.49 -8.94
C MET A 279 79.44 -18.24 -8.79
N GLU A 280 79.73 -17.18 -9.53
CA GLU A 280 78.99 -15.90 -9.50
C GLU A 280 77.58 -16.08 -10.12
N SER A 281 77.45 -16.77 -11.26
CA SER A 281 76.14 -17.04 -11.88
C SER A 281 75.28 -17.96 -11.05
N ARG A 282 75.85 -18.97 -10.40
CA ARG A 282 75.15 -19.84 -9.43
C ARG A 282 74.60 -19.06 -8.22
N LYS A 283 75.41 -18.11 -7.72
CA LYS A 283 74.97 -17.26 -6.59
C LYS A 283 73.81 -16.35 -6.98
N GLU A 284 73.85 -15.77 -8.20
CA GLU A 284 72.79 -14.92 -8.70
C GLU A 284 71.45 -15.70 -8.83
N GLN A 285 71.48 -16.91 -9.37
CA GLN A 285 70.30 -17.76 -9.47
C GLN A 285 69.72 -18.17 -8.12
N LEU A 286 70.56 -18.43 -7.10
CA LEU A 286 70.14 -18.68 -5.75
C LEU A 286 69.51 -17.47 -5.08
N ILE A 287 70.02 -16.26 -5.35
CA ILE A 287 69.42 -15.01 -4.86
C ILE A 287 68.03 -14.80 -5.47
N ILE A 288 67.88 -14.99 -6.75
CA ILE A 288 66.58 -14.88 -7.44
C ILE A 288 65.59 -15.88 -6.83
N ALA A 289 65.99 -17.14 -6.61
CA ALA A 289 65.12 -18.14 -6.07
C ALA A 289 64.70 -17.83 -4.63
N ASP A 290 65.60 -17.26 -3.80
CA ASP A 290 65.33 -16.87 -2.43
C ASP A 290 64.41 -15.64 -2.34
N GLU A 291 64.65 -14.59 -3.13
CA GLU A 291 63.82 -13.41 -3.25
C GLU A 291 62.39 -13.74 -3.66
N GLU A 292 62.20 -14.59 -4.70
CA GLU A 292 60.90 -15.00 -5.18
C GLU A 292 60.18 -15.93 -4.20
N ALA A 293 60.92 -16.72 -3.39
CA ALA A 293 60.30 -17.54 -2.32
C ALA A 293 59.78 -16.67 -1.17
N GLU A 294 60.51 -15.62 -0.77
CA GLU A 294 60.03 -14.67 0.24
C GLU A 294 58.83 -13.87 -0.27
N HIS A 295 58.85 -13.42 -1.53
CA HIS A 295 57.71 -12.77 -2.16
C HIS A 295 56.45 -13.68 -2.18
N LEU A 296 56.62 -14.95 -2.53
CA LEU A 296 55.51 -15.92 -2.50
C LEU A 296 54.96 -16.14 -1.09
N LYS A 297 55.81 -16.14 -0.09
CA LYS A 297 55.41 -16.24 1.33
C LYS A 297 54.55 -15.01 1.73
N GLU A 298 54.96 -13.78 1.38
CA GLU A 298 54.19 -12.56 1.64
C GLU A 298 52.83 -12.62 0.99
N LEU A 299 52.73 -13.09 -0.25
CA LEU A 299 51.44 -13.25 -0.96
C LEU A 299 50.52 -14.26 -0.29
N ILE A 300 51.07 -15.37 0.23
CA ILE A 300 50.29 -16.38 0.97
C ILE A 300 49.84 -15.82 2.32
N ASP A 301 50.69 -15.12 3.07
CA ASP A 301 50.32 -14.53 4.34
C ASP A 301 49.19 -13.49 4.17
N ASN A 302 49.26 -12.63 3.15
CA ASN A 302 48.21 -11.68 2.80
C ASN A 302 46.88 -12.38 2.40
N ALA A 303 46.96 -13.50 1.67
CA ALA A 303 45.79 -14.30 1.32
C ALA A 303 45.12 -14.93 2.55
N ILE A 304 45.89 -15.45 3.49
CA ILE A 304 45.38 -16.02 4.74
C ILE A 304 44.74 -14.93 5.61
N GLU A 305 45.33 -13.75 5.69
CA GLU A 305 44.76 -12.64 6.45
C GLU A 305 43.43 -12.16 5.85
N MET A 306 43.34 -12.04 4.52
CA MET A 306 42.11 -11.74 3.82
C MET A 306 41.02 -12.78 4.07
N ALA A 307 41.37 -14.07 4.03
CA ALA A 307 40.41 -15.17 4.29
C ALA A 307 39.94 -15.19 5.76
N ARG A 308 40.78 -14.74 6.71
CA ARG A 308 40.36 -14.57 8.11
C ARG A 308 39.41 -13.41 8.32
N LEU A 309 39.61 -12.30 7.62
CA LEU A 309 38.68 -11.15 7.65
C LEU A 309 37.29 -11.51 7.17
N ASP A 310 37.17 -12.38 6.16
CA ASP A 310 35.88 -12.82 5.59
C ASP A 310 35.11 -13.76 6.53
N THR A 311 35.78 -14.48 7.42
CA THR A 311 35.18 -15.40 8.41
C THR A 311 34.97 -14.81 9.80
N ALA A 312 35.59 -13.71 10.12
CA ALA A 312 35.47 -13.05 11.42
C ALA A 312 34.32 -12.03 11.39
N HIS A 313 33.31 -12.22 12.25
CA HIS A 313 32.52 -11.10 12.72
C HIS A 313 33.47 -10.11 13.39
N ILE A 314 33.87 -9.06 12.67
CA ILE A 314 34.72 -8.01 13.22
C ILE A 314 33.86 -7.22 14.18
N ASP A 315 33.97 -7.46 15.47
CA ASP A 315 33.53 -6.55 16.51
C ASP A 315 34.35 -5.27 16.38
N VAL A 316 33.84 -4.31 15.65
CA VAL A 316 34.48 -3.00 15.52
C VAL A 316 34.24 -2.25 16.82
N HIS A 317 35.24 -2.28 17.70
CA HIS A 317 35.30 -1.35 18.82
C HIS A 317 35.82 0.00 18.31
N PRO A 318 35.02 1.07 18.26
CA PRO A 318 35.49 2.36 17.81
C PRO A 318 36.42 2.96 18.89
N GLU A 319 37.73 2.89 18.68
CA GLU A 319 38.69 3.68 19.43
C GLU A 319 38.84 5.07 18.80
N ILE A 320 38.70 6.09 19.63
CA ILE A 320 38.93 7.49 19.21
C ILE A 320 40.42 7.68 19.01
N SER A 321 40.93 7.54 17.79
CA SER A 321 42.30 7.85 17.46
C SER A 321 42.40 9.26 16.85
N ASN A 322 43.32 10.09 17.37
CA ASN A 322 43.66 11.38 16.80
C ASN A 322 44.52 11.16 15.53
N LEU A 323 43.87 10.96 14.40
CA LEU A 323 44.56 10.86 13.12
C LEU A 323 45.00 12.24 12.60
N PRO A 324 46.24 12.36 12.08
CA PRO A 324 46.71 13.60 11.49
C PRO A 324 45.88 13.94 10.21
N TYR A 325 45.60 15.23 10.03
CA TYR A 325 44.72 15.81 9.00
C TYR A 325 44.88 15.23 7.58
N LYS A 326 46.11 14.91 7.16
CA LYS A 326 46.37 14.32 5.82
C LYS A 326 45.73 12.92 5.64
N THR A 327 45.68 12.12 6.69
CA THR A 327 45.13 10.77 6.67
C THR A 327 43.61 10.81 6.69
N CYS A 328 42.99 11.80 7.35
CA CYS A 328 41.54 12.03 7.36
C CYS A 328 41.01 12.40 5.96
N LEU A 329 41.77 13.20 5.20
CA LEU A 329 41.41 13.61 3.82
C LEU A 329 41.50 12.45 2.83
N LEU A 330 42.41 11.52 3.03
CA LEU A 330 42.58 10.32 2.21
C LEU A 330 41.45 9.31 2.47
N LEU A 331 41.08 9.11 3.71
CA LEU A 331 39.95 8.26 4.13
C LEU A 331 38.60 8.83 3.60
N CYS A 332 38.42 10.15 3.69
CA CYS A 332 37.23 10.81 3.16
C CYS A 332 37.08 10.70 1.62
N LYS A 333 38.21 10.66 0.88
CA LYS A 333 38.23 10.40 -0.56
C LYS A 333 37.93 8.95 -0.92
N LEU A 334 38.36 8.00 -0.09
CA LEU A 334 38.10 6.57 -0.29
C LEU A 334 36.66 6.17 0.03
N THR A 335 36.02 6.81 1.02
CA THR A 335 34.61 6.57 1.35
C THR A 335 33.62 7.16 0.34
N LEU A 336 34.01 8.18 -0.43
CA LEU A 336 33.20 8.77 -1.51
C LEU A 336 33.18 7.94 -2.80
N THR A 337 34.04 6.93 -2.93
CA THR A 337 34.11 6.06 -4.12
C THR A 337 33.59 4.64 -3.89
N SER A 338 33.28 4.26 -2.65
CA SER A 338 32.66 2.97 -2.34
C SER A 338 31.29 3.18 -1.72
N THR A 339 30.24 2.82 -2.44
CA THR A 339 28.90 2.59 -1.90
C THR A 339 28.94 1.35 -1.01
N LEU A 340 29.38 1.51 0.22
CA LEU A 340 29.27 0.50 1.26
C LEU A 340 28.29 0.99 2.31
N SER A 341 27.27 0.13 2.53
CA SER A 341 26.18 0.22 3.49
C SER A 341 26.58 0.80 4.84
N GLU A 342 25.71 1.64 5.32
CA GLU A 342 25.43 2.13 6.67
C GLU A 342 26.13 1.42 7.84
N SER A 343 27.38 1.77 8.08
CA SER A 343 27.94 1.83 9.42
C SER A 343 28.54 3.23 9.56
N CYS A 344 27.81 4.10 10.26
CA CYS A 344 28.22 5.47 10.54
C CYS A 344 29.55 5.49 11.26
N VAL A 345 30.63 5.72 10.53
CA VAL A 345 31.88 6.22 11.11
C VAL A 345 31.70 7.74 11.29
N THR A 346 31.33 8.16 12.48
CA THR A 346 31.27 9.59 12.83
C THR A 346 32.68 10.09 12.98
N ILE A 347 33.27 10.62 11.91
CA ILE A 347 34.59 11.27 11.96
C ILE A 347 34.35 12.70 12.47
N ASN A 348 34.75 12.94 13.72
CA ASN A 348 34.74 14.28 14.32
C ASN A 348 35.98 15.05 13.80
N CYS A 349 35.82 15.79 12.68
CA CYS A 349 36.86 16.69 12.17
C CYS A 349 36.87 17.98 13.00
N PRO A 350 38.04 18.40 13.53
CA PRO A 350 38.15 19.70 14.20
C PRO A 350 37.87 20.81 13.19
N LYS A 351 36.95 21.72 13.58
CA LYS A 351 36.63 22.91 12.82
C LYS A 351 37.87 23.77 12.58
N LEU A 352 38.17 24.05 11.32
CA LEU A 352 39.19 25.06 10.95
C LEU A 352 38.78 26.43 11.52
N PRO A 353 39.71 27.20 12.11
CA PRO A 353 39.49 28.61 12.37
C PRO A 353 39.37 29.32 11.01
N LEU A 354 38.25 29.98 10.78
CA LEU A 354 38.07 30.95 9.73
C LEU A 354 39.02 32.11 10.01
N THR A 355 40.10 32.20 9.28
CA THR A 355 40.89 33.46 9.17
C THR A 355 40.23 34.30 8.11
N ASP A 356 39.68 35.44 8.55
CA ASP A 356 39.30 36.57 7.71
C ASP A 356 40.50 37.01 6.85
N ALA A 357 40.29 37.07 5.53
CA ALA A 357 40.94 37.92 4.57
C ALA A 357 40.09 37.98 3.29
#